data_4bdad8fa36cf57e2e1cd6625115a9c5d
#
_entry.id   4bdad8fa36cf57e2e1cd6625115a9c5d
#
_cell.length_a   1.000
_cell.length_b   1.000
_cell.length_c   1.000
_cell.angle_alpha   90.00
_cell.angle_beta   90.00
_cell.angle_gamma   90.00
#
_symmetry.space_group_name_H-M   'P 1'
#
loop_
_entity.id
_entity.type
_entity.pdbx_description
1 polymer ?
#
loop_
_entity_poly.entity_id
_entity_poly.type
_entity_poly.pdbx_seq_one_letter_code
_entity_poly.pdbx_strand_id
1 'polypeptide(L)'
;MTTEKKASDTWRAATRSVRGGTKRSGFNETSEAIFMNSGYVYDSAAEAEASFDGSGPERFVYSRFANPTVAMFEERLALLEGAEHCRATASGMSAVWNALAACTKAGGRVVGSRALFGSCEFILTTLLPRFGVETELVDGTDHAAWEKALSKPADAVFLETPSNPTLEVIDIAFVAELAHKAGAKVVVDNVFATPILQHPFELGADVVVYSATKHIDGQGRCLGGAILFNDKDWHDNHLTQFLRHTGPSMSPFNAWTLLKGLETLSLRVDAHIRNATELANFLSEQPQISKVIYPGLASHPQHELAMKQMSGRGGGLIALELAGGKQAAFSLLDNLQLIDISNNLGDAKSLATHPWTTTHQRVPAEDKITMGITEGMLRLSVGLEDIDDLKEDLFAALNV
;
A
#
# COMPACT_ATOMS: atom_id res chain seq x y z
N MET A 1 -29.28 -26.19 -3.98
CA MET A 1 -28.09 -26.78 -4.62
C MET A 1 -27.27 -25.65 -5.20
N THR A 2 -26.29 -25.17 -4.48
CA THR A 2 -25.31 -24.21 -5.01
C THR A 2 -24.40 -25.01 -5.94
N THR A 3 -24.50 -24.77 -7.24
CA THR A 3 -23.48 -25.21 -8.19
C THR A 3 -22.14 -24.65 -7.71
N GLU A 4 -21.21 -25.52 -7.31
CA GLU A 4 -19.81 -25.16 -7.12
C GLU A 4 -19.33 -24.48 -8.41
N LYS A 5 -19.24 -23.15 -8.38
CA LYS A 5 -18.59 -22.43 -9.45
C LYS A 5 -17.11 -22.74 -9.38
N LYS A 6 -16.45 -22.89 -10.56
CA LYS A 6 -15.00 -23.06 -10.71
C LYS A 6 -14.23 -22.34 -9.60
N ALA A 7 -13.28 -23.04 -9.01
CA ALA A 7 -12.39 -22.45 -8.02
C ALA A 7 -11.82 -21.12 -8.53
N SER A 8 -12.02 -20.05 -7.77
CA SER A 8 -11.58 -18.68 -8.11
C SER A 8 -10.07 -18.59 -8.38
N ASP A 9 -9.31 -19.53 -7.84
CA ASP A 9 -7.85 -19.64 -7.93
C ASP A 9 -7.34 -19.88 -9.36
N THR A 10 -8.18 -20.44 -10.24
CA THR A 10 -7.84 -20.65 -11.66
C THR A 10 -8.15 -19.45 -12.55
N TRP A 11 -8.77 -18.40 -12.02
CA TRP A 11 -9.12 -17.22 -12.80
C TRP A 11 -7.93 -16.28 -12.95
N ARG A 12 -7.88 -15.57 -14.08
CA ARG A 12 -6.91 -14.50 -14.32
C ARG A 12 -7.26 -13.26 -13.48
N ALA A 13 -6.30 -12.38 -13.25
CA ALA A 13 -6.43 -11.20 -12.40
C ALA A 13 -7.66 -10.34 -12.71
N ALA A 14 -7.93 -10.02 -13.99
CA ALA A 14 -9.11 -9.24 -14.37
C ALA A 14 -10.45 -9.92 -13.98
N THR A 15 -10.53 -11.25 -14.05
CA THR A 15 -11.72 -11.98 -13.60
C THR A 15 -11.81 -12.03 -12.07
N ARG A 16 -10.67 -12.20 -11.37
CA ARG A 16 -10.61 -12.15 -9.91
C ARG A 16 -11.05 -10.79 -9.39
N SER A 17 -10.64 -9.69 -10.04
CA SER A 17 -11.04 -8.32 -9.69
C SER A 17 -12.57 -8.13 -9.67
N VAL A 18 -13.28 -8.75 -10.60
CA VAL A 18 -14.72 -8.56 -10.77
C VAL A 18 -15.56 -9.63 -10.06
N ARG A 19 -15.03 -10.85 -9.89
CA ARG A 19 -15.82 -12.02 -9.45
C ARG A 19 -15.30 -12.68 -8.17
N GLY A 20 -14.05 -12.41 -7.80
CA GLY A 20 -13.42 -13.02 -6.62
C GLY A 20 -14.17 -12.66 -5.34
N GLY A 21 -14.34 -13.62 -4.44
CA GLY A 21 -14.97 -13.43 -3.15
C GLY A 21 -16.46 -13.03 -3.16
N THR A 22 -17.14 -13.02 -4.31
CA THR A 22 -18.56 -12.63 -4.38
C THR A 22 -19.44 -13.62 -3.67
N LYS A 23 -20.10 -13.17 -2.57
CA LYS A 23 -21.13 -13.92 -1.85
C LYS A 23 -22.48 -13.23 -2.06
N ARG A 24 -23.50 -14.03 -2.39
CA ARG A 24 -24.86 -13.53 -2.56
C ARG A 24 -25.71 -13.86 -1.35
N SER A 25 -26.62 -12.96 -1.01
CA SER A 25 -27.63 -13.22 0.01
C SER A 25 -28.74 -14.15 -0.52
N GLY A 26 -29.75 -14.41 0.27
CA GLY A 26 -30.94 -15.16 -0.15
C GLY A 26 -31.73 -14.52 -1.30
N PHE A 27 -31.41 -13.25 -1.68
CA PHE A 27 -32.07 -12.53 -2.79
C PHE A 27 -31.35 -12.68 -4.12
N ASN A 28 -30.14 -13.31 -4.18
CA ASN A 28 -29.36 -13.53 -5.41
C ASN A 28 -29.07 -12.25 -6.21
N GLU A 29 -28.77 -11.16 -5.50
CA GLU A 29 -28.46 -9.84 -6.06
C GLU A 29 -27.23 -9.88 -6.98
N THR A 30 -27.21 -9.00 -7.99
CA THR A 30 -26.10 -8.90 -8.96
C THR A 30 -24.87 -8.22 -8.33
N SER A 31 -25.08 -7.12 -7.59
CA SER A 31 -24.05 -6.41 -6.85
C SER A 31 -24.02 -6.92 -5.41
N GLU A 32 -22.86 -6.95 -4.82
CA GLU A 32 -22.66 -7.41 -3.44
C GLU A 32 -23.48 -6.55 -2.43
N ALA A 33 -24.13 -7.22 -1.49
CA ALA A 33 -24.95 -6.55 -0.46
C ALA A 33 -24.06 -5.89 0.60
N ILE A 34 -24.57 -4.78 1.19
CA ILE A 34 -23.95 -4.12 2.33
C ILE A 34 -24.63 -4.58 3.61
N PHE A 35 -23.90 -5.29 4.46
CA PHE A 35 -24.39 -5.74 5.77
C PHE A 35 -23.98 -4.72 6.87
N MET A 36 -24.80 -3.65 6.99
CA MET A 36 -24.57 -2.58 7.98
C MET A 36 -25.16 -2.98 9.33
N ASN A 37 -24.48 -3.88 10.03
CA ASN A 37 -24.87 -4.35 11.36
C ASN A 37 -23.65 -4.52 12.28
N SER A 38 -23.88 -4.49 13.58
CA SER A 38 -22.84 -4.71 14.60
C SER A 38 -22.82 -6.15 15.14
N GLY A 39 -23.96 -6.84 15.18
CA GLY A 39 -24.09 -8.15 15.80
C GLY A 39 -25.09 -9.05 15.10
N TYR A 40 -25.16 -10.30 15.56
CA TYR A 40 -25.95 -11.37 14.97
C TYR A 40 -26.76 -12.07 16.07
N VAL A 41 -27.88 -12.70 15.71
CA VAL A 41 -28.75 -13.44 16.63
C VAL A 41 -28.52 -14.93 16.50
N TYR A 42 -28.90 -15.67 17.53
CA TYR A 42 -28.75 -17.14 17.62
C TYR A 42 -30.10 -17.73 17.96
N ASP A 43 -30.39 -18.93 17.47
CA ASP A 43 -31.65 -19.62 17.73
C ASP A 43 -31.68 -20.24 19.15
N SER A 44 -30.51 -20.43 19.78
CA SER A 44 -30.39 -20.93 21.14
C SER A 44 -29.12 -20.47 21.85
N ALA A 45 -29.12 -20.56 23.20
CA ALA A 45 -27.94 -20.28 24.02
C ALA A 45 -26.78 -21.24 23.70
N ALA A 46 -27.08 -22.52 23.43
CA ALA A 46 -26.08 -23.52 23.04
C ALA A 46 -25.42 -23.17 21.69
N GLU A 47 -26.19 -22.66 20.74
CA GLU A 47 -25.66 -22.17 19.46
C GLU A 47 -24.76 -20.96 19.64
N ALA A 48 -25.14 -20.04 20.52
CA ALA A 48 -24.31 -18.90 20.88
C ALA A 48 -22.98 -19.36 21.50
N GLU A 49 -23.02 -20.24 22.48
CA GLU A 49 -21.81 -20.82 23.11
C GLU A 49 -20.89 -21.45 22.07
N ALA A 50 -21.41 -22.36 21.23
CA ALA A 50 -20.65 -23.03 20.19
C ALA A 50 -20.05 -22.08 19.13
N SER A 51 -20.67 -20.92 18.92
CA SER A 51 -20.14 -19.89 18.02
C SER A 51 -18.97 -19.11 18.62
N PHE A 52 -18.92 -18.98 19.96
CA PHE A 52 -17.85 -18.27 20.66
C PHE A 52 -16.64 -19.15 20.97
N ASP A 53 -16.85 -20.43 21.26
CA ASP A 53 -15.79 -21.40 21.54
C ASP A 53 -15.23 -22.10 20.27
N GLY A 54 -15.86 -21.84 19.11
CA GLY A 54 -15.44 -22.39 17.83
C GLY A 54 -15.79 -23.87 17.59
N SER A 55 -16.62 -24.48 18.46
CA SER A 55 -17.09 -25.84 18.31
C SER A 55 -18.26 -26.01 17.33
N GLY A 56 -18.92 -24.91 16.98
CA GLY A 56 -20.02 -24.88 16.03
C GLY A 56 -19.59 -24.56 14.59
N PRO A 57 -20.56 -24.51 13.65
CA PRO A 57 -20.28 -24.09 12.29
C PRO A 57 -19.76 -22.65 12.25
N GLU A 58 -18.86 -22.37 11.30
CA GLU A 58 -18.33 -21.03 11.10
C GLU A 58 -19.45 -20.04 10.78
N ARG A 59 -19.52 -18.95 11.54
CA ARG A 59 -20.49 -17.87 11.35
C ARG A 59 -19.98 -16.52 11.84
N PHE A 60 -20.63 -15.47 11.39
CA PHE A 60 -20.37 -14.12 11.88
C PHE A 60 -21.01 -13.95 13.27
N VAL A 61 -20.22 -13.42 14.21
CA VAL A 61 -20.59 -13.26 15.63
C VAL A 61 -20.75 -11.78 15.99
N TYR A 62 -19.80 -10.97 15.53
CA TYR A 62 -19.75 -9.53 15.78
C TYR A 62 -18.94 -8.82 14.68
N SER A 63 -19.45 -7.72 14.13
CA SER A 63 -18.85 -7.10 12.93
C SER A 63 -17.43 -6.57 13.14
N ARG A 64 -17.01 -6.27 14.37
CA ARG A 64 -15.61 -5.94 14.67
C ARG A 64 -14.67 -7.14 14.46
N PHE A 65 -15.15 -8.35 14.59
CA PHE A 65 -14.37 -9.58 14.34
C PHE A 65 -14.39 -9.98 12.88
N ALA A 66 -15.59 -10.02 12.30
CA ALA A 66 -15.82 -10.30 10.88
C ALA A 66 -17.22 -9.82 10.47
N ASN A 67 -17.35 -9.37 9.22
CA ASN A 67 -18.61 -8.92 8.62
C ASN A 67 -18.68 -9.43 7.17
N PRO A 68 -19.84 -9.85 6.66
CA PRO A 68 -19.94 -10.43 5.31
C PRO A 68 -19.43 -9.53 4.20
N THR A 69 -19.70 -8.22 4.26
CA THR A 69 -19.22 -7.26 3.25
C THR A 69 -17.70 -7.07 3.34
N VAL A 70 -17.18 -6.96 4.56
CA VAL A 70 -15.72 -6.85 4.79
C VAL A 70 -15.01 -8.12 4.31
N ALA A 71 -15.55 -9.30 4.60
CA ALA A 71 -14.99 -10.57 4.16
C ALA A 71 -14.92 -10.71 2.63
N MET A 72 -15.91 -10.17 1.89
CA MET A 72 -15.85 -10.15 0.41
C MET A 72 -14.71 -9.28 -0.12
N PHE A 73 -14.46 -8.13 0.52
CA PHE A 73 -13.30 -7.29 0.19
C PHE A 73 -11.99 -8.00 0.50
N GLU A 74 -11.86 -8.59 1.70
CA GLU A 74 -10.69 -9.35 2.13
C GLU A 74 -10.36 -10.49 1.16
N GLU A 75 -11.34 -11.31 0.80
CA GLU A 75 -11.18 -12.44 -0.11
C GLU A 75 -10.77 -12.00 -1.52
N ARG A 76 -11.41 -10.94 -2.06
CA ARG A 76 -11.07 -10.42 -3.40
C ARG A 76 -9.65 -9.86 -3.45
N LEU A 77 -9.24 -9.11 -2.44
CA LEU A 77 -7.89 -8.54 -2.39
C LEU A 77 -6.83 -9.64 -2.21
N ALA A 78 -7.09 -10.65 -1.37
CA ALA A 78 -6.22 -11.80 -1.22
C ALA A 78 -6.00 -12.54 -2.56
N LEU A 79 -7.07 -12.79 -3.29
CA LEU A 79 -7.01 -13.43 -4.62
C LEU A 79 -6.22 -12.59 -5.65
N LEU A 80 -6.26 -11.27 -5.58
CA LEU A 80 -5.51 -10.38 -6.47
C LEU A 80 -4.03 -10.35 -6.14
N GLU A 81 -3.68 -10.31 -4.86
CA GLU A 81 -2.30 -10.30 -4.37
C GLU A 81 -1.62 -11.67 -4.50
N GLY A 82 -2.39 -12.75 -4.55
CA GLY A 82 -1.87 -14.12 -4.46
C GLY A 82 -1.62 -14.56 -3.02
N ALA A 83 -2.33 -13.97 -2.06
CA ALA A 83 -2.28 -14.34 -0.64
C ALA A 83 -3.37 -15.34 -0.29
N GLU A 84 -3.11 -16.19 0.73
CA GLU A 84 -4.11 -17.10 1.28
C GLU A 84 -5.13 -16.37 2.17
N HIS A 85 -4.68 -15.30 2.84
CA HIS A 85 -5.49 -14.58 3.83
C HIS A 85 -5.32 -13.08 3.70
N CYS A 86 -6.39 -12.35 4.05
CA CYS A 86 -6.41 -10.89 4.18
C CYS A 86 -7.24 -10.49 5.39
N ARG A 87 -6.80 -9.44 6.10
CA ARG A 87 -7.56 -8.79 7.17
C ARG A 87 -7.64 -7.30 6.90
N ALA A 88 -8.87 -6.80 6.77
CA ALA A 88 -9.13 -5.39 6.57
C ALA A 88 -9.00 -4.57 7.87
N THR A 89 -8.49 -3.37 7.73
CA THR A 89 -8.35 -2.40 8.82
C THR A 89 -8.95 -1.04 8.45
N ALA A 90 -9.24 -0.20 9.44
CA ALA A 90 -9.87 1.10 9.24
C ALA A 90 -9.00 2.09 8.42
N SER A 91 -7.70 1.88 8.35
CA SER A 91 -6.75 2.71 7.60
C SER A 91 -5.46 1.96 7.30
N GLY A 92 -4.67 2.45 6.33
CA GLY A 92 -3.34 1.90 6.02
C GLY A 92 -2.39 1.94 7.22
N MET A 93 -2.39 3.05 7.99
CA MET A 93 -1.54 3.14 9.20
C MET A 93 -1.93 2.12 10.26
N SER A 94 -3.21 1.79 10.34
CA SER A 94 -3.68 0.70 11.21
C SER A 94 -3.18 -0.66 10.73
N ALA A 95 -3.09 -0.87 9.41
CA ALA A 95 -2.50 -2.10 8.84
C ALA A 95 -1.01 -2.19 9.20
N VAL A 96 -0.24 -1.14 8.96
CA VAL A 96 1.21 -1.12 9.26
C VAL A 96 1.47 -1.35 10.75
N TRP A 97 0.77 -0.60 11.64
CA TRP A 97 0.96 -0.76 13.09
C TRP A 97 0.65 -2.17 13.57
N ASN A 98 -0.51 -2.72 13.20
CA ASN A 98 -0.92 -4.04 13.68
C ASN A 98 -0.05 -5.17 13.09
N ALA A 99 0.39 -5.06 11.84
CA ALA A 99 1.31 -6.01 11.23
C ALA A 99 2.65 -6.05 11.99
N LEU A 100 3.26 -4.88 12.24
CA LEU A 100 4.53 -4.79 12.95
C LEU A 100 4.40 -5.22 14.43
N ALA A 101 3.36 -4.75 15.12
CA ALA A 101 3.11 -5.11 16.51
C ALA A 101 2.86 -6.61 16.71
N ALA A 102 2.28 -7.28 15.70
CA ALA A 102 2.08 -8.73 15.73
C ALA A 102 3.37 -9.52 15.42
N CYS A 103 4.37 -8.90 14.78
CA CYS A 103 5.65 -9.53 14.48
C CYS A 103 6.66 -9.43 15.64
N THR A 104 6.51 -8.46 16.55
CA THR A 104 7.53 -8.17 17.57
C THR A 104 6.97 -8.10 18.98
N LYS A 105 7.83 -7.96 19.96
CA LYS A 105 7.51 -7.79 21.39
C LYS A 105 8.55 -6.92 22.08
N ALA A 106 8.30 -6.54 23.33
CA ALA A 106 9.31 -5.85 24.15
C ALA A 106 10.63 -6.65 24.19
N GLY A 107 11.75 -5.97 23.94
CA GLY A 107 13.07 -6.58 23.79
C GLY A 107 13.35 -7.18 22.41
N GLY A 108 12.38 -7.12 21.49
CA GLY A 108 12.55 -7.51 20.08
C GLY A 108 13.21 -6.41 19.25
N ARG A 109 13.48 -6.72 17.97
CA ARG A 109 14.17 -5.80 17.06
C ARG A 109 13.48 -5.77 15.69
N VAL A 110 13.31 -4.56 15.14
CA VAL A 110 12.77 -4.31 13.80
C VAL A 110 13.78 -3.51 12.98
N VAL A 111 14.07 -3.96 11.77
CA VAL A 111 14.92 -3.25 10.80
C VAL A 111 14.04 -2.69 9.70
N GLY A 112 14.17 -1.41 9.35
CA GLY A 112 13.39 -0.78 8.29
C GLY A 112 14.24 -0.11 7.23
N SER A 113 13.70 0.04 6.01
CA SER A 113 14.26 0.98 5.04
C SER A 113 14.10 2.41 5.54
N ARG A 114 15.05 3.29 5.20
CA ARG A 114 15.00 4.71 5.61
C ARG A 114 13.97 5.51 4.81
N ALA A 115 13.85 5.23 3.51
CA ALA A 115 12.90 5.91 2.64
C ALA A 115 11.50 5.33 2.85
N LEU A 116 10.74 5.94 3.76
CA LEU A 116 9.40 5.55 4.17
C LEU A 116 8.44 6.74 4.16
N PHE A 117 7.15 6.45 4.07
CA PHE A 117 6.13 7.44 4.42
C PHE A 117 6.32 7.93 5.86
N GLY A 118 6.24 9.26 6.09
CA GLY A 118 6.60 9.86 7.38
C GLY A 118 5.90 9.29 8.62
N SER A 119 4.67 8.77 8.49
CA SER A 119 4.00 8.09 9.62
C SER A 119 4.52 6.67 9.84
N CYS A 120 5.03 5.99 8.82
CA CYS A 120 5.69 4.69 8.97
C CYS A 120 7.05 4.87 9.63
N GLU A 121 7.79 5.91 9.22
CA GLU A 121 9.04 6.32 9.88
C GLU A 121 8.79 6.61 11.38
N PHE A 122 7.74 7.36 11.73
CA PHE A 122 7.38 7.64 13.13
C PHE A 122 7.06 6.37 13.92
N ILE A 123 6.41 5.35 13.31
CA ILE A 123 6.20 4.05 13.97
C ILE A 123 7.54 3.43 14.36
N LEU A 124 8.51 3.41 13.44
CA LEU A 124 9.80 2.77 13.65
C LEU A 124 10.67 3.59 14.62
N THR A 125 10.77 4.90 14.44
CA THR A 125 11.70 5.74 15.20
C THR A 125 11.19 6.17 16.57
N THR A 126 9.87 6.21 16.75
CA THR A 126 9.26 6.78 17.95
C THR A 126 8.32 5.80 18.65
N LEU A 127 7.40 5.16 17.92
CA LEU A 127 6.33 4.42 18.55
C LEU A 127 6.79 3.04 19.05
N LEU A 128 7.45 2.25 18.22
CA LEU A 128 8.00 0.95 18.62
C LEU A 128 9.02 1.05 19.76
N PRO A 129 9.96 2.02 19.78
CA PRO A 129 10.87 2.22 20.91
C PRO A 129 10.17 2.51 22.22
N ARG A 130 9.01 3.19 22.25
CA ARG A 130 8.21 3.39 23.47
C ARG A 130 7.74 2.10 24.10
N PHE A 131 7.60 1.04 23.31
CA PHE A 131 7.20 -0.30 23.78
C PHE A 131 8.40 -1.23 23.98
N GLY A 132 9.63 -0.67 24.00
CA GLY A 132 10.85 -1.44 24.27
C GLY A 132 11.34 -2.28 23.10
N VAL A 133 10.98 -1.93 21.88
CA VAL A 133 11.47 -2.56 20.64
C VAL A 133 12.66 -1.77 20.12
N GLU A 134 13.79 -2.46 19.86
CA GLU A 134 14.94 -1.87 19.17
C GLU A 134 14.59 -1.66 17.69
N THR A 135 14.94 -0.51 17.14
CA THR A 135 14.72 -0.23 15.72
C THR A 135 15.98 0.29 15.05
N GLU A 136 16.20 -0.12 13.80
CA GLU A 136 17.33 0.34 12.98
C GLU A 136 16.81 0.67 11.57
N LEU A 137 17.19 1.84 11.04
CA LEU A 137 16.88 2.25 9.68
C LEU A 137 18.13 2.15 8.81
N VAL A 138 17.97 1.54 7.62
CA VAL A 138 19.05 1.35 6.65
C VAL A 138 18.71 2.02 5.31
N ASP A 139 19.72 2.32 4.53
CA ASP A 139 19.53 2.68 3.13
C ASP A 139 18.97 1.47 2.39
N GLY A 140 17.71 1.58 1.90
CA GLY A 140 17.01 0.45 1.28
C GLY A 140 17.67 -0.05 0.00
N THR A 141 18.46 0.80 -0.68
CA THR A 141 19.15 0.47 -1.93
C THR A 141 20.58 -0.05 -1.73
N ASP A 142 21.10 0.04 -0.50
CA ASP A 142 22.43 -0.44 -0.14
C ASP A 142 22.38 -1.88 0.41
N HIS A 143 22.77 -2.84 -0.43
CA HIS A 143 22.86 -4.25 -0.06
C HIS A 143 23.78 -4.49 1.15
N ALA A 144 24.93 -3.79 1.23
CA ALA A 144 25.88 -3.96 2.35
C ALA A 144 25.29 -3.45 3.68
N ALA A 145 24.45 -2.40 3.64
CA ALA A 145 23.73 -1.93 4.82
C ALA A 145 22.74 -2.98 5.34
N TRP A 146 21.99 -3.64 4.45
CA TRP A 146 21.11 -4.75 4.81
C TRP A 146 21.87 -5.95 5.37
N GLU A 147 22.97 -6.39 4.72
CA GLU A 147 23.83 -7.47 5.23
C GLU A 147 24.33 -7.18 6.65
N LYS A 148 24.80 -5.97 6.88
CA LYS A 148 25.28 -5.52 8.19
C LYS A 148 24.17 -5.52 9.24
N ALA A 149 23.02 -4.93 8.92
CA ALA A 149 21.91 -4.85 9.87
C ALA A 149 21.33 -6.23 10.20
N LEU A 150 21.16 -7.09 9.19
CA LEU A 150 20.61 -8.44 9.35
C LEU A 150 21.66 -9.51 9.69
N SER A 151 22.90 -9.12 10.00
CA SER A 151 23.89 -10.01 10.62
C SER A 151 23.53 -10.37 12.08
N LYS A 152 22.58 -9.64 12.67
CA LYS A 152 22.02 -9.88 14.01
C LYS A 152 20.57 -10.33 13.89
N PRO A 153 20.04 -11.12 14.83
CA PRO A 153 18.63 -11.50 14.86
C PRO A 153 17.69 -10.28 14.83
N ALA A 154 16.58 -10.42 14.15
CA ALA A 154 15.48 -9.45 14.14
C ALA A 154 14.14 -10.18 14.14
N ASP A 155 13.06 -9.51 14.61
CA ASP A 155 11.70 -10.05 14.59
C ASP A 155 10.98 -9.72 13.27
N ALA A 156 11.26 -8.52 12.73
CA ALA A 156 10.68 -8.08 11.47
C ALA A 156 11.61 -7.16 10.69
N VAL A 157 11.44 -7.20 9.38
CA VAL A 157 11.92 -6.18 8.43
C VAL A 157 10.72 -5.46 7.86
N PHE A 158 10.78 -4.12 7.78
CA PHE A 158 9.75 -3.30 7.14
C PHE A 158 10.34 -2.48 6.00
N LEU A 159 9.74 -2.57 4.83
CA LEU A 159 10.15 -1.80 3.67
C LEU A 159 8.95 -1.33 2.85
N GLU A 160 9.11 -0.18 2.19
CA GLU A 160 8.16 0.40 1.23
C GLU A 160 8.87 0.48 -0.12
N THR A 161 8.30 -0.15 -1.16
CA THR A 161 8.90 -0.16 -2.49
C THR A 161 7.87 -0.25 -3.61
N PRO A 162 7.89 0.72 -4.57
CA PRO A 162 8.68 1.95 -4.57
C PRO A 162 8.40 2.85 -3.38
N SER A 163 9.43 3.57 -2.89
CA SER A 163 9.33 4.41 -1.69
C SER A 163 8.61 5.74 -1.93
N ASN A 164 8.04 6.31 -0.88
CA ASN A 164 7.41 7.63 -0.89
C ASN A 164 8.30 8.67 -0.19
N PRO A 165 8.73 9.77 -0.84
CA PRO A 165 8.35 10.22 -2.18
C PRO A 165 9.39 9.92 -3.27
N THR A 166 10.53 9.36 -2.94
CA THR A 166 11.74 9.29 -3.76
C THR A 166 11.71 8.19 -4.82
N LEU A 167 10.69 7.32 -4.80
CA LEU A 167 10.49 6.22 -5.76
C LEU A 167 11.69 5.26 -5.86
N GLU A 168 12.47 5.14 -4.78
CA GLU A 168 13.51 4.11 -4.68
C GLU A 168 12.90 2.72 -4.77
N VAL A 169 13.54 1.82 -5.51
CA VAL A 169 13.11 0.43 -5.62
C VAL A 169 14.08 -0.46 -4.86
N ILE A 170 13.55 -1.19 -3.89
CA ILE A 170 14.31 -2.10 -3.02
C ILE A 170 14.18 -3.52 -3.54
N ASP A 171 15.27 -4.27 -3.59
CA ASP A 171 15.27 -5.68 -3.96
C ASP A 171 14.65 -6.53 -2.83
N ILE A 172 13.33 -6.79 -2.97
CA ILE A 172 12.58 -7.55 -1.97
C ILE A 172 13.18 -8.94 -1.79
N ALA A 173 13.56 -9.62 -2.87
CA ALA A 173 14.07 -10.99 -2.79
C ALA A 173 15.40 -11.07 -2.05
N PHE A 174 16.30 -10.12 -2.30
CA PHE A 174 17.58 -10.02 -1.60
C PHE A 174 17.37 -9.77 -0.09
N VAL A 175 16.50 -8.79 0.25
CA VAL A 175 16.23 -8.46 1.65
C VAL A 175 15.52 -9.61 2.36
N ALA A 176 14.58 -10.29 1.70
CA ALA A 176 13.86 -11.43 2.27
C ALA A 176 14.81 -12.60 2.61
N GLU A 177 15.75 -12.91 1.72
CA GLU A 177 16.75 -13.95 2.01
C GLU A 177 17.56 -13.65 3.28
N LEU A 178 17.99 -12.41 3.45
CA LEU A 178 18.74 -11.99 4.65
C LEU A 178 17.87 -11.97 5.90
N ALA A 179 16.65 -11.43 5.78
CA ALA A 179 15.69 -11.35 6.88
C ALA A 179 15.35 -12.74 7.44
N HIS A 180 15.06 -13.70 6.58
CA HIS A 180 14.76 -15.07 6.98
C HIS A 180 15.96 -15.75 7.67
N LYS A 181 17.19 -15.51 7.21
CA LYS A 181 18.40 -15.96 7.91
C LYS A 181 18.54 -15.36 9.32
N ALA A 182 18.10 -14.11 9.49
CA ALA A 182 18.08 -13.42 10.78
C ALA A 182 16.88 -13.80 11.67
N GLY A 183 15.95 -14.64 11.18
CA GLY A 183 14.72 -15.06 11.86
C GLY A 183 13.57 -14.07 11.79
N ALA A 184 13.68 -13.04 10.92
CA ALA A 184 12.72 -11.95 10.79
C ALA A 184 11.64 -12.25 9.74
N LYS A 185 10.39 -11.78 10.01
CA LYS A 185 9.34 -11.69 9.00
C LYS A 185 9.51 -10.43 8.15
N VAL A 186 9.29 -10.55 6.86
CA VAL A 186 9.37 -9.44 5.91
C VAL A 186 7.98 -8.84 5.69
N VAL A 187 7.81 -7.58 6.09
CA VAL A 187 6.59 -6.79 5.92
C VAL A 187 6.82 -5.75 4.83
N VAL A 188 6.07 -5.86 3.74
CA VAL A 188 6.19 -4.97 2.57
C VAL A 188 4.96 -4.07 2.47
N ASP A 189 5.17 -2.75 2.45
CA ASP A 189 4.15 -1.80 2.02
C ASP A 189 4.15 -1.72 0.48
N ASN A 190 3.10 -2.27 -0.13
CA ASN A 190 2.97 -2.40 -1.58
C ASN A 190 2.01 -1.35 -2.19
N VAL A 191 1.74 -0.27 -1.47
CA VAL A 191 0.72 0.74 -1.86
C VAL A 191 0.99 1.36 -3.21
N PHE A 192 2.25 1.70 -3.54
CA PHE A 192 2.61 2.37 -4.79
C PHE A 192 2.57 1.43 -5.99
N ALA A 193 3.08 0.21 -5.83
CA ALA A 193 3.09 -0.76 -6.91
C ALA A 193 1.71 -1.39 -7.17
N THR A 194 0.87 -1.52 -6.16
CA THR A 194 -0.43 -2.21 -6.23
C THR A 194 -0.30 -3.73 -6.51
N PRO A 195 -1.34 -4.53 -6.26
CA PRO A 195 -1.33 -5.95 -6.61
C PRO A 195 -1.41 -6.22 -8.14
N ILE A 196 -1.33 -5.15 -8.96
CA ILE A 196 -1.34 -5.26 -10.43
C ILE A 196 0.07 -5.23 -11.00
N LEU A 197 1.02 -4.61 -10.28
CA LEU A 197 2.40 -4.46 -10.75
C LEU A 197 3.38 -5.39 -10.04
N GLN A 198 3.23 -5.54 -8.73
CA GLN A 198 4.21 -6.21 -7.89
C GLN A 198 3.53 -7.21 -6.96
N HIS A 199 4.09 -8.40 -6.88
CA HIS A 199 3.61 -9.51 -6.05
C HIS A 199 4.68 -9.87 -4.99
N PRO A 200 4.72 -9.17 -3.84
CA PRO A 200 5.79 -9.34 -2.86
C PRO A 200 5.90 -10.76 -2.29
N PHE A 201 4.82 -11.54 -2.22
CA PHE A 201 4.87 -12.94 -1.77
C PHE A 201 5.73 -13.81 -2.70
N GLU A 202 5.71 -13.57 -4.01
CA GLU A 202 6.55 -14.29 -4.97
C GLU A 202 8.04 -13.94 -4.81
N LEU A 203 8.32 -12.82 -4.12
CA LEU A 203 9.66 -12.31 -3.84
C LEU A 203 10.14 -12.59 -2.40
N GLY A 204 9.34 -13.33 -1.62
CA GLY A 204 9.71 -13.77 -0.28
C GLY A 204 9.16 -12.89 0.87
N ALA A 205 8.23 -11.97 0.62
CA ALA A 205 7.53 -11.29 1.71
C ALA A 205 6.65 -12.26 2.51
N ASP A 206 6.58 -12.06 3.83
CA ASP A 206 5.70 -12.82 4.74
C ASP A 206 4.36 -12.11 4.95
N VAL A 207 4.40 -10.78 4.93
CA VAL A 207 3.24 -9.91 5.14
C VAL A 207 3.27 -8.77 4.14
N VAL A 208 2.13 -8.49 3.52
CA VAL A 208 1.94 -7.33 2.64
C VAL A 208 0.89 -6.42 3.24
N VAL A 209 1.17 -5.11 3.29
CA VAL A 209 0.22 -4.13 3.80
C VAL A 209 -0.20 -3.15 2.71
N TYR A 210 -1.44 -2.70 2.81
CA TYR A 210 -2.01 -1.70 1.91
C TYR A 210 -2.70 -0.57 2.67
N SER A 211 -2.49 0.66 2.21
CA SER A 211 -3.49 1.71 2.34
C SER A 211 -4.50 1.57 1.20
N ALA A 212 -5.62 0.93 1.46
CA ALA A 212 -6.68 0.77 0.46
C ALA A 212 -7.32 2.12 0.05
N THR A 213 -7.06 3.17 0.82
CA THR A 213 -7.39 4.58 0.56
C THR A 213 -6.87 5.10 -0.79
N LYS A 214 -5.79 4.49 -1.33
CA LYS A 214 -5.04 4.96 -2.50
C LYS A 214 -5.61 4.33 -3.79
N HIS A 215 -4.79 3.68 -4.58
CA HIS A 215 -5.20 3.07 -5.86
C HIS A 215 -6.38 2.10 -5.74
N ILE A 216 -6.56 1.41 -4.59
CA ILE A 216 -7.68 0.47 -4.41
C ILE A 216 -9.01 1.23 -4.42
N ASP A 217 -9.15 2.29 -3.64
CA ASP A 217 -10.30 3.21 -3.74
C ASP A 217 -10.29 3.93 -5.09
N GLY A 218 -9.19 4.59 -5.41
CA GLY A 218 -8.90 5.24 -6.68
C GLY A 218 -9.74 6.46 -7.03
N GLN A 219 -10.52 7.00 -6.10
CA GLN A 219 -11.42 8.14 -6.32
C GLN A 219 -11.56 9.06 -5.10
N GLY A 220 -10.70 8.90 -4.09
CA GLY A 220 -10.67 9.76 -2.89
C GLY A 220 -11.93 9.68 -2.02
N ARG A 221 -12.64 8.54 -2.01
CA ARG A 221 -13.96 8.39 -1.37
C ARG A 221 -13.89 7.97 0.09
N CYS A 222 -12.95 7.07 0.45
CA CYS A 222 -12.90 6.52 1.80
C CYS A 222 -11.50 6.09 2.25
N LEU A 223 -11.36 5.90 3.56
CA LEU A 223 -10.19 5.31 4.17
C LEU A 223 -10.35 3.79 4.28
N GLY A 224 -9.22 3.08 4.17
CA GLY A 224 -9.14 1.67 4.45
C GLY A 224 -7.69 1.18 4.47
N GLY A 225 -7.48 0.02 5.06
CA GLY A 225 -6.21 -0.67 5.04
C GLY A 225 -6.43 -2.18 4.93
N ALA A 226 -5.37 -2.90 4.63
CA ALA A 226 -5.40 -4.36 4.59
C ALA A 226 -4.03 -4.93 4.97
N ILE A 227 -4.05 -6.10 5.61
CA ILE A 227 -2.90 -6.93 5.96
C ILE A 227 -3.12 -8.27 5.29
N LEU A 228 -2.19 -8.68 4.41
CA LEU A 228 -2.23 -9.94 3.69
C LEU A 228 -1.07 -10.84 4.17
N PHE A 229 -1.31 -12.13 4.21
CA PHE A 229 -0.35 -13.11 4.74
C PHE A 229 -0.74 -14.52 4.31
N ASN A 230 0.24 -15.47 4.42
CA ASN A 230 0.02 -16.90 4.17
C ASN A 230 0.20 -17.73 5.44
N ASP A 231 0.82 -17.19 6.49
CA ASP A 231 1.05 -17.87 7.77
C ASP A 231 -0.19 -17.77 8.67
N LYS A 232 -1.03 -18.81 8.61
CA LYS A 232 -2.25 -18.90 9.42
C LYS A 232 -1.94 -18.99 10.92
N ASP A 233 -0.87 -19.68 11.31
CA ASP A 233 -0.50 -19.84 12.73
C ASP A 233 -0.07 -18.50 13.33
N TRP A 234 0.69 -17.68 12.60
CA TRP A 234 1.02 -16.31 12.99
C TRP A 234 -0.25 -15.45 13.12
N HIS A 235 -1.17 -15.56 12.17
CA HIS A 235 -2.44 -14.85 12.24
C HIS A 235 -3.22 -15.19 13.51
N ASP A 236 -3.45 -16.47 13.76
CA ASP A 236 -4.33 -16.93 14.84
C ASP A 236 -3.73 -16.63 16.21
N ASN A 237 -2.40 -16.80 16.37
CA ASN A 237 -1.72 -16.64 17.65
C ASN A 237 -1.26 -15.20 17.96
N HIS A 238 -1.06 -14.36 16.93
CA HIS A 238 -0.53 -13.01 17.11
C HIS A 238 -1.46 -11.93 16.53
N LEU A 239 -1.65 -11.86 15.21
CA LEU A 239 -2.36 -10.77 14.56
C LEU A 239 -3.83 -10.64 15.01
N THR A 240 -4.53 -11.76 15.14
CA THR A 240 -5.95 -11.78 15.56
C THR A 240 -6.17 -11.11 16.91
N GLN A 241 -5.25 -11.29 17.86
CA GLN A 241 -5.34 -10.67 19.18
C GLN A 241 -5.30 -9.14 19.08
N PHE A 242 -4.38 -8.59 18.29
CA PHE A 242 -4.31 -7.15 18.06
C PHE A 242 -5.58 -6.64 17.40
N LEU A 243 -5.99 -7.24 16.28
CA LEU A 243 -7.17 -6.78 15.52
C LEU A 243 -8.45 -6.85 16.36
N ARG A 244 -8.66 -7.96 17.09
CA ARG A 244 -9.86 -8.16 17.90
C ARG A 244 -9.95 -7.23 19.09
N HIS A 245 -8.82 -6.96 19.78
CA HIS A 245 -8.82 -6.25 21.05
C HIS A 245 -8.47 -4.76 20.91
N THR A 246 -7.75 -4.33 19.87
CA THR A 246 -7.51 -2.91 19.60
C THR A 246 -8.57 -2.27 18.72
N GLY A 247 -9.32 -3.08 17.96
CA GLY A 247 -10.55 -2.67 17.27
C GLY A 247 -10.37 -1.80 16.01
N PRO A 248 -9.34 -2.00 15.16
CA PRO A 248 -9.15 -1.21 13.94
C PRO A 248 -10.05 -1.67 12.78
N SER A 249 -11.29 -2.02 13.07
CA SER A 249 -12.23 -2.62 12.12
C SER A 249 -12.66 -1.66 11.03
N MET A 250 -12.70 -2.15 9.79
CA MET A 250 -13.22 -1.41 8.65
C MET A 250 -14.74 -1.32 8.68
N SER A 251 -15.31 -0.17 8.34
CA SER A 251 -16.76 -0.02 8.13
C SER A 251 -17.20 -0.87 6.94
N PRO A 252 -18.34 -1.60 7.02
CA PRO A 252 -18.93 -2.32 5.90
C PRO A 252 -19.20 -1.43 4.68
N PHE A 253 -19.55 -0.18 4.88
CA PHE A 253 -19.73 0.78 3.79
C PHE A 253 -18.42 1.08 3.08
N ASN A 254 -17.33 1.33 3.81
CA ASN A 254 -16.02 1.52 3.22
C ASN A 254 -15.54 0.24 2.51
N ALA A 255 -15.74 -0.93 3.13
CA ALA A 255 -15.40 -2.21 2.52
C ALA A 255 -16.12 -2.41 1.18
N TRP A 256 -17.41 -2.08 1.10
CA TRP A 256 -18.15 -2.14 -0.15
C TRP A 256 -17.62 -1.15 -1.20
N THR A 257 -17.31 0.07 -0.80
CA THR A 257 -16.72 1.08 -1.70
C THR A 257 -15.38 0.60 -2.27
N LEU A 258 -14.51 0.04 -1.41
CA LEU A 258 -13.22 -0.52 -1.81
C LEU A 258 -13.36 -1.77 -2.68
N LEU A 259 -14.34 -2.64 -2.35
CA LEU A 259 -14.67 -3.82 -3.14
C LEU A 259 -15.05 -3.43 -4.58
N LYS A 260 -15.84 -2.36 -4.73
CA LYS A 260 -16.18 -1.79 -6.05
C LYS A 260 -14.98 -1.12 -6.72
N GLY A 261 -14.08 -0.52 -5.95
CA GLY A 261 -12.80 0.00 -6.46
C GLY A 261 -11.91 -1.08 -7.08
N LEU A 262 -11.88 -2.29 -6.50
CA LEU A 262 -11.12 -3.42 -7.03
C LEU A 262 -11.59 -3.86 -8.42
N GLU A 263 -12.89 -3.74 -8.75
CA GLU A 263 -13.44 -4.17 -10.05
C GLU A 263 -12.78 -3.48 -11.24
N THR A 264 -12.33 -2.24 -11.06
CA THR A 264 -11.69 -1.42 -12.11
C THR A 264 -10.21 -1.14 -11.84
N LEU A 265 -9.62 -1.76 -10.82
CA LEU A 265 -8.25 -1.45 -10.39
C LEU A 265 -7.25 -1.62 -11.53
N SER A 266 -7.26 -2.75 -12.25
CA SER A 266 -6.32 -3.00 -13.35
C SER A 266 -6.46 -1.97 -14.47
N LEU A 267 -7.71 -1.62 -14.85
CA LEU A 267 -7.97 -0.64 -15.91
C LEU A 267 -7.41 0.73 -15.53
N ARG A 268 -7.60 1.14 -14.27
CA ARG A 268 -7.09 2.43 -13.76
C ARG A 268 -5.56 2.43 -13.67
N VAL A 269 -4.98 1.37 -13.10
CA VAL A 269 -3.53 1.25 -12.97
C VAL A 269 -2.84 1.26 -14.33
N ASP A 270 -3.39 0.55 -15.33
CA ASP A 270 -2.85 0.56 -16.69
C ASP A 270 -2.90 1.96 -17.32
N ALA A 271 -3.99 2.72 -17.10
CA ALA A 271 -4.11 4.08 -17.57
C ALA A 271 -3.15 5.04 -16.84
N HIS A 272 -3.03 4.95 -15.50
CA HIS A 272 -2.07 5.71 -14.71
C HIS A 272 -0.63 5.51 -15.21
N ILE A 273 -0.23 4.26 -15.47
CA ILE A 273 1.12 3.92 -15.94
C ILE A 273 1.38 4.49 -17.32
N ARG A 274 0.43 4.34 -18.24
CA ARG A 274 0.56 4.90 -19.59
C ARG A 274 0.77 6.41 -19.53
N ASN A 275 -0.09 7.12 -18.81
CA ASN A 275 -0.01 8.57 -18.65
C ASN A 275 1.28 8.98 -17.92
N ALA A 276 1.66 8.28 -16.83
CA ALA A 276 2.89 8.58 -16.09
C ALA A 276 4.15 8.36 -16.94
N THR A 277 4.20 7.31 -17.75
CA THR A 277 5.34 7.04 -18.63
C THR A 277 5.50 8.14 -19.67
N GLU A 278 4.42 8.55 -20.29
CA GLU A 278 4.43 9.60 -21.31
C GLU A 278 4.77 10.96 -20.70
N LEU A 279 4.19 11.26 -19.53
CA LEU A 279 4.47 12.51 -18.82
C LEU A 279 5.91 12.58 -18.29
N ALA A 280 6.48 11.47 -17.80
CA ALA A 280 7.87 11.42 -17.35
C ALA A 280 8.86 11.70 -18.49
N ASN A 281 8.60 11.17 -19.69
CA ASN A 281 9.41 11.49 -20.88
C ASN A 281 9.30 13.00 -21.23
N PHE A 282 8.08 13.52 -21.31
CA PHE A 282 7.84 14.95 -21.59
C PHE A 282 8.55 15.86 -20.58
N LEU A 283 8.44 15.55 -19.27
CA LEU A 283 9.07 16.33 -18.21
C LEU A 283 10.60 16.27 -18.24
N SER A 284 11.17 15.16 -18.72
CA SER A 284 12.63 15.01 -18.86
C SER A 284 13.23 15.95 -19.91
N GLU A 285 12.43 16.50 -20.82
CA GLU A 285 12.86 17.42 -21.86
C GLU A 285 12.72 18.91 -21.44
N GLN A 286 12.13 19.17 -20.26
CA GLN A 286 11.89 20.54 -19.81
C GLN A 286 13.12 21.15 -19.11
N PRO A 287 13.62 22.30 -19.55
CA PRO A 287 14.86 22.89 -19.01
C PRO A 287 14.74 23.38 -17.56
N GLN A 288 13.52 23.60 -17.06
CA GLN A 288 13.24 24.00 -15.68
C GLN A 288 13.36 22.83 -14.69
N ILE A 289 13.34 21.59 -15.21
CA ILE A 289 13.39 20.36 -14.41
C ILE A 289 14.82 19.80 -14.44
N SER A 290 15.47 19.79 -13.30
CA SER A 290 16.83 19.27 -13.17
C SER A 290 16.90 17.75 -13.10
N LYS A 291 15.82 17.09 -12.63
CA LYS A 291 15.76 15.63 -12.51
C LYS A 291 14.30 15.14 -12.57
N VAL A 292 14.06 14.09 -13.32
CA VAL A 292 12.83 13.29 -13.25
C VAL A 292 13.19 11.93 -12.65
N ILE A 293 12.46 11.52 -11.64
CA ILE A 293 12.61 10.24 -10.93
C ILE A 293 11.37 9.42 -11.23
N TYR A 294 11.51 8.42 -12.09
CA TYR A 294 10.43 7.52 -12.47
C TYR A 294 11.01 6.13 -12.77
N PRO A 295 10.59 5.07 -12.08
CA PRO A 295 11.18 3.73 -12.24
C PRO A 295 11.11 3.17 -13.67
N GLY A 296 10.16 3.67 -14.48
CA GLY A 296 10.02 3.32 -15.90
C GLY A 296 11.05 3.94 -16.85
N LEU A 297 11.78 4.99 -16.42
CA LEU A 297 12.84 5.60 -17.23
C LEU A 297 14.17 4.86 -17.06
N ALA A 298 14.91 4.68 -18.15
CA ALA A 298 16.25 4.08 -18.12
C ALA A 298 17.27 4.88 -17.28
N SER A 299 16.99 6.16 -17.03
CA SER A 299 17.81 7.03 -16.16
C SER A 299 17.60 6.77 -14.66
N HIS A 300 16.58 5.99 -14.28
CA HIS A 300 16.36 5.66 -12.87
C HIS A 300 17.43 4.69 -12.36
N PRO A 301 18.06 4.94 -11.19
CA PRO A 301 19.16 4.08 -10.71
C PRO A 301 18.80 2.61 -10.57
N GLN A 302 17.56 2.29 -10.19
CA GLN A 302 17.08 0.92 -10.03
C GLN A 302 16.15 0.49 -11.18
N HIS A 303 16.29 1.05 -12.40
CA HIS A 303 15.40 0.76 -13.53
C HIS A 303 15.27 -0.75 -13.83
N GLU A 304 16.40 -1.44 -13.95
CA GLU A 304 16.39 -2.87 -14.28
C GLU A 304 15.69 -3.72 -13.21
N LEU A 305 15.94 -3.40 -11.94
CA LEU A 305 15.25 -4.03 -10.81
C LEU A 305 13.75 -3.74 -10.85
N ALA A 306 13.37 -2.48 -11.07
CA ALA A 306 11.97 -2.07 -11.19
C ALA A 306 11.25 -2.82 -12.30
N MET A 307 11.86 -2.92 -13.49
CA MET A 307 11.28 -3.66 -14.62
C MET A 307 11.11 -5.14 -14.30
N LYS A 308 12.07 -5.74 -13.61
CA LYS A 308 11.97 -7.14 -13.18
C LYS A 308 10.87 -7.34 -12.13
N GLN A 309 10.83 -6.49 -11.11
CA GLN A 309 9.97 -6.64 -9.93
C GLN A 309 8.54 -6.15 -10.15
N MET A 310 8.34 -5.15 -11.03
CA MET A 310 7.08 -4.50 -11.30
C MET A 310 6.49 -4.86 -12.68
N SER A 311 6.68 -6.08 -13.15
CA SER A 311 6.06 -6.60 -14.39
C SER A 311 6.38 -5.76 -15.63
N GLY A 312 7.59 -5.21 -15.74
CA GLY A 312 8.03 -4.40 -16.89
C GLY A 312 7.45 -2.98 -16.94
N ARG A 313 6.98 -2.43 -15.81
CA ARG A 313 6.26 -1.15 -15.76
C ARG A 313 6.74 -0.24 -14.62
N GLY A 314 6.62 1.10 -14.78
CA GLY A 314 7.18 2.09 -13.86
C GLY A 314 6.26 2.59 -12.74
N GLY A 315 4.97 2.25 -12.79
CA GLY A 315 3.98 2.75 -11.82
C GLY A 315 3.30 4.07 -12.26
N GLY A 316 2.42 4.59 -11.40
CA GLY A 316 1.60 5.78 -11.67
C GLY A 316 2.08 7.07 -11.01
N LEU A 317 3.26 7.06 -10.37
CA LEU A 317 3.82 8.21 -9.66
C LEU A 317 5.13 8.66 -10.29
N ILE A 318 5.34 9.98 -10.30
CA ILE A 318 6.58 10.62 -10.75
C ILE A 318 7.06 11.54 -9.62
N ALA A 319 8.34 11.52 -9.31
CA ALA A 319 8.98 12.59 -8.56
C ALA A 319 9.86 13.40 -9.51
N LEU A 320 9.94 14.70 -9.28
CA LEU A 320 10.75 15.60 -10.10
C LEU A 320 11.40 16.66 -9.23
N GLU A 321 12.49 17.24 -9.71
CA GLU A 321 13.20 18.32 -9.05
C GLU A 321 13.31 19.53 -9.92
N LEU A 322 12.87 20.68 -9.42
CA LEU A 322 12.94 21.97 -10.08
C LEU A 322 14.33 22.59 -9.86
N ALA A 323 14.94 23.07 -10.94
CA ALA A 323 16.27 23.72 -10.90
C ALA A 323 16.30 24.99 -10.01
N GLY A 324 15.16 25.69 -9.84
CA GLY A 324 15.00 26.87 -8.99
C GLY A 324 14.66 26.58 -7.53
N GLY A 325 14.74 25.31 -7.09
CA GLY A 325 14.45 24.89 -5.71
C GLY A 325 13.01 25.16 -5.28
N LYS A 326 12.80 25.44 -3.99
CA LYS A 326 11.47 25.63 -3.39
C LYS A 326 10.61 26.68 -4.09
N GLN A 327 11.20 27.79 -4.49
CA GLN A 327 10.43 28.88 -5.10
C GLN A 327 9.88 28.47 -6.47
N ALA A 328 10.69 27.78 -7.29
CA ALA A 328 10.23 27.23 -8.56
C ALA A 328 9.17 26.14 -8.37
N ALA A 329 9.35 25.27 -7.36
CA ALA A 329 8.36 24.25 -7.03
C ALA A 329 7.00 24.86 -6.63
N PHE A 330 7.01 25.94 -5.83
CA PHE A 330 5.79 26.64 -5.44
C PHE A 330 5.17 27.40 -6.62
N SER A 331 6.01 28.09 -7.45
CA SER A 331 5.51 28.73 -8.67
C SER A 331 4.81 27.74 -9.59
N LEU A 332 5.41 26.56 -9.82
CA LEU A 332 4.77 25.52 -10.62
C LEU A 332 3.41 25.13 -10.02
N LEU A 333 3.37 24.77 -8.72
CA LEU A 333 2.15 24.32 -8.06
C LEU A 333 1.03 25.37 -8.10
N ASP A 334 1.37 26.64 -7.84
CA ASP A 334 0.40 27.75 -7.76
C ASP A 334 -0.18 28.12 -9.14
N ASN A 335 0.48 27.74 -10.25
CA ASN A 335 0.04 28.01 -11.61
C ASN A 335 -0.66 26.83 -12.30
N LEU A 336 -0.69 25.63 -11.67
CA LEU A 336 -1.48 24.51 -12.18
C LEU A 336 -2.98 24.86 -12.22
N GLN A 337 -3.67 24.47 -13.28
CA GLN A 337 -5.11 24.70 -13.47
C GLN A 337 -5.91 23.40 -13.46
N LEU A 338 -5.32 22.29 -13.87
CA LEU A 338 -5.95 20.99 -13.96
C LEU A 338 -5.51 20.06 -12.81
N ILE A 339 -4.21 20.02 -12.54
CA ILE A 339 -3.64 19.15 -11.51
C ILE A 339 -3.86 19.78 -10.14
N ASP A 340 -4.56 19.07 -9.24
CA ASP A 340 -4.85 19.56 -7.89
C ASP A 340 -3.66 19.45 -6.93
N ILE A 341 -3.47 20.45 -6.08
CA ILE A 341 -2.50 20.39 -4.98
C ILE A 341 -3.07 19.50 -3.85
N SER A 342 -2.53 18.30 -3.68
CA SER A 342 -2.96 17.38 -2.63
C SER A 342 -1.84 16.42 -2.24
N ASN A 343 -1.77 16.09 -0.96
CA ASN A 343 -0.85 15.06 -0.45
C ASN A 343 -1.35 13.60 -0.67
N ASN A 344 -2.56 13.42 -1.21
CA ASN A 344 -3.09 12.10 -1.55
C ASN A 344 -2.43 11.55 -2.83
N LEU A 345 -2.77 10.34 -3.24
CA LEU A 345 -2.26 9.68 -4.45
C LEU A 345 -3.16 8.54 -4.90
N GLY A 346 -2.95 8.08 -6.13
CA GLY A 346 -3.69 6.95 -6.69
C GLY A 346 -5.15 7.26 -6.99
N ASP A 347 -5.51 8.54 -7.05
CA ASP A 347 -6.84 9.03 -7.42
C ASP A 347 -7.00 9.05 -8.95
N ALA A 348 -8.24 9.01 -9.43
CA ALA A 348 -8.58 9.23 -10.83
C ALA A 348 -8.14 10.63 -11.33
N LYS A 349 -8.04 11.61 -10.42
CA LYS A 349 -7.51 12.94 -10.68
C LYS A 349 -6.00 12.98 -10.46
N SER A 350 -5.30 13.74 -11.29
CA SER A 350 -3.88 14.03 -11.09
C SER A 350 -3.68 14.95 -9.89
N LEU A 351 -2.71 14.59 -9.03
CA LEU A 351 -2.43 15.28 -7.78
C LEU A 351 -0.94 15.61 -7.68
N ALA A 352 -0.62 16.81 -7.21
CA ALA A 352 0.75 17.25 -6.97
C ALA A 352 0.96 17.63 -5.50
N THR A 353 2.14 17.35 -4.96
CA THR A 353 2.52 17.78 -3.60
C THR A 353 3.99 18.14 -3.53
N HIS A 354 4.33 19.03 -2.59
CA HIS A 354 5.70 19.37 -2.22
C HIS A 354 6.08 18.64 -0.93
N PRO A 355 6.78 17.50 -1.01
CA PRO A 355 7.03 16.63 0.14
C PRO A 355 7.74 17.32 1.29
N TRP A 356 8.70 18.19 0.99
CA TRP A 356 9.50 18.93 1.99
C TRP A 356 8.65 19.71 3.00
N THR A 357 7.56 20.35 2.55
CA THR A 357 6.69 21.19 3.39
C THR A 357 5.39 20.54 3.81
N THR A 358 5.08 19.34 3.31
CA THR A 358 3.82 18.65 3.59
C THR A 358 4.06 17.28 4.23
N THR A 359 4.17 16.22 3.45
CA THR A 359 4.22 14.83 3.94
C THR A 359 5.44 14.53 4.83
N HIS A 360 6.54 15.25 4.66
CA HIS A 360 7.77 15.10 5.44
C HIS A 360 8.13 16.35 6.26
N GLN A 361 7.14 17.24 6.50
CA GLN A 361 7.38 18.51 7.22
C GLN A 361 8.07 18.32 8.58
N ARG A 362 7.73 17.27 9.31
CA ARG A 362 8.23 16.99 10.65
C ARG A 362 9.62 16.32 10.68
N VAL A 363 10.08 15.81 9.56
CA VAL A 363 11.41 15.20 9.42
C VAL A 363 12.46 16.32 9.46
N PRO A 364 13.56 16.21 10.23
CA PRO A 364 14.66 17.19 10.22
C PRO A 364 15.22 17.42 8.82
N ALA A 365 15.70 18.64 8.54
CA ALA A 365 16.17 19.00 7.20
C ALA A 365 17.34 18.12 6.72
N GLU A 366 18.26 17.78 7.61
CA GLU A 366 19.41 16.91 7.34
C GLU A 366 18.97 15.48 6.99
N ASP A 367 17.95 14.96 7.66
CA ASP A 367 17.39 13.64 7.38
C ASP A 367 16.64 13.62 6.03
N LYS A 368 15.89 14.69 5.72
CA LYS A 368 15.26 14.85 4.39
C LYS A 368 16.28 14.77 3.27
N ILE A 369 17.39 15.52 3.40
CA ILE A 369 18.48 15.51 2.41
C ILE A 369 19.08 14.10 2.28
N THR A 370 19.30 13.44 3.40
CA THR A 370 19.80 12.05 3.42
C THR A 370 18.84 11.06 2.77
N MET A 371 17.54 11.31 2.86
CA MET A 371 16.49 10.55 2.18
C MET A 371 16.33 10.94 0.70
N GLY A 372 17.11 11.89 0.18
CA GLY A 372 17.00 12.39 -1.19
C GLY A 372 15.82 13.35 -1.42
N ILE A 373 15.19 13.86 -0.35
CA ILE A 373 14.11 14.83 -0.42
C ILE A 373 14.70 16.22 -0.37
N THR A 374 14.56 16.99 -1.46
CA THR A 374 15.09 18.36 -1.59
C THR A 374 13.99 19.40 -1.51
N GLU A 375 14.38 20.68 -1.37
CA GLU A 375 13.43 21.80 -1.42
C GLU A 375 12.82 22.05 -2.81
N GLY A 376 13.43 21.52 -3.86
CA GLY A 376 12.91 21.59 -5.23
C GLY A 376 12.04 20.40 -5.64
N MET A 377 11.89 19.40 -4.76
CA MET A 377 11.19 18.17 -5.10
C MET A 377 9.69 18.33 -5.11
N LEU A 378 9.04 17.84 -6.16
CA LEU A 378 7.61 17.60 -6.25
C LEU A 378 7.33 16.13 -6.50
N ARG A 379 6.19 15.64 -6.00
CA ARG A 379 5.65 14.32 -6.35
C ARG A 379 4.32 14.51 -7.08
N LEU A 380 4.21 13.93 -8.26
CA LEU A 380 2.98 13.83 -9.05
C LEU A 380 2.38 12.43 -8.90
N SER A 381 1.11 12.35 -8.58
CA SER A 381 0.28 11.16 -8.74
C SER A 381 -0.53 11.37 -10.01
N VAL A 382 -0.14 10.69 -11.08
CA VAL A 382 -0.72 10.90 -12.41
C VAL A 382 -2.09 10.22 -12.48
N GLY A 383 -3.11 10.96 -12.87
CA GLY A 383 -4.50 10.51 -12.95
C GLY A 383 -4.89 9.89 -14.30
N LEU A 384 -6.18 9.94 -14.57
CA LEU A 384 -6.80 9.31 -15.74
C LEU A 384 -7.22 10.33 -16.82
N GLU A 385 -6.87 11.60 -16.62
CA GLU A 385 -7.15 12.69 -17.55
C GLU A 385 -6.49 12.44 -18.91
N ASP A 386 -6.90 13.18 -19.92
CA ASP A 386 -6.23 13.16 -21.21
C ASP A 386 -4.77 13.61 -21.04
N ILE A 387 -3.87 12.88 -21.66
CA ILE A 387 -2.43 13.11 -21.47
C ILE A 387 -1.95 14.44 -22.05
N ASP A 388 -2.58 14.90 -23.13
CA ASP A 388 -2.20 16.17 -23.74
C ASP A 388 -2.67 17.34 -22.87
N ASP A 389 -3.84 17.27 -22.24
CA ASP A 389 -4.30 18.26 -21.25
C ASP A 389 -3.34 18.35 -20.05
N LEU A 390 -2.83 17.21 -19.55
CA LEU A 390 -1.84 17.19 -18.46
C LEU A 390 -0.50 17.82 -18.86
N LYS A 391 -0.04 17.57 -20.10
CA LYS A 391 1.18 18.19 -20.63
C LYS A 391 1.02 19.69 -20.82
N GLU A 392 -0.13 20.13 -21.34
CA GLU A 392 -0.42 21.56 -21.55
C GLU A 392 -0.48 22.31 -20.21
N ASP A 393 -1.12 21.75 -19.19
CA ASP A 393 -1.19 22.35 -17.84
C ASP A 393 0.21 22.50 -17.23
N LEU A 394 1.03 21.44 -17.26
CA LEU A 394 2.39 21.48 -16.73
C LEU A 394 3.30 22.42 -17.55
N PHE A 395 3.18 22.41 -18.88
CA PHE A 395 3.96 23.30 -19.74
C PHE A 395 3.63 24.77 -19.48
N ALA A 396 2.35 25.10 -19.37
CA ALA A 396 1.92 26.47 -19.05
C ALA A 396 2.46 26.90 -17.67
N ALA A 397 2.32 26.05 -16.64
CA ALA A 397 2.77 26.34 -15.28
C ALA A 397 4.30 26.42 -15.12
N LEU A 398 5.08 25.73 -15.97
CA LEU A 398 6.55 25.81 -15.99
C LEU A 398 7.09 27.09 -16.64
N ASN A 399 6.30 27.76 -17.47
CA ASN A 399 6.74 28.92 -18.27
C ASN A 399 6.18 30.27 -17.80
N VAL A 400 5.76 30.33 -16.52
CA VAL A 400 5.28 31.59 -15.88
C VAL A 400 6.42 32.39 -15.22
#